data_6688c9647cb320b782de35eded8cc806
#
_entry.id   6688c9647cb320b782de35eded8cc806
#
_cell.length_a   1.000
_cell.length_b   1.000
_cell.length_c   1.000
_cell.angle_alpha   90.00
_cell.angle_beta   90.00
_cell.angle_gamma   90.00
#
_symmetry.space_group_name_H-M   'P 1'
#
loop_
_entity.id
_entity.type
_entity.pdbx_description
1 polymer ?
#
loop_
_entity_poly.entity_id
_entity_poly.type
_entity_poly.pdbx_seq_one_letter_code
_entity_poly.pdbx_strand_id
1 'polypeptide(L)'
;MNRYKSPVYDVIPVPVSKIRANAYNPNVVAPPEMKLLELSIWEDGYTSPCVCYYDREHDIYELVDGYHRYMVMKTSDRIYEREEGMLPVVVIDKDLSNRMASTIRHNRARGTHSIELMTNIVAELKQAG
;
A
#
# COMPACT_ATOMS: atom_id res chain seq x y z
N MET A 1 -3.05 -7.34 24.57
CA MET A 1 -3.46 -6.03 24.04
C MET A 1 -2.25 -5.12 23.91
N ASN A 2 -2.10 -4.49 22.76
CA ASN A 2 -0.98 -3.60 22.52
C ASN A 2 -1.25 -2.23 23.16
N ARG A 3 -0.35 -1.77 24.04
CA ARG A 3 -0.46 -0.45 24.67
C ARG A 3 -0.11 0.69 23.71
N TYR A 4 0.57 0.39 22.61
CA TYR A 4 0.90 1.37 21.56
C TYR A 4 -0.24 1.43 20.56
N LYS A 5 -0.60 2.64 20.14
CA LYS A 5 -1.80 2.86 19.33
C LYS A 5 -1.57 2.98 17.83
N SER A 6 -0.32 3.11 17.41
CA SER A 6 -0.02 3.20 15.97
C SER A 6 -0.26 1.86 15.29
N PRO A 7 -0.87 1.86 14.10
CA PRO A 7 -1.16 0.61 13.37
C PRO A 7 0.07 -0.25 13.12
N VAL A 8 1.25 0.36 13.05
CA VAL A 8 2.49 -0.38 12.78
C VAL A 8 2.80 -1.41 13.86
N TYR A 9 2.23 -1.27 15.04
CA TYR A 9 2.43 -2.24 16.12
C TYR A 9 1.49 -3.44 16.04
N ASP A 10 0.63 -3.46 15.02
CA ASP A 10 -0.32 -4.56 14.83
C ASP A 10 -0.36 -4.95 13.35
N VAL A 11 0.76 -5.48 12.88
CA VAL A 11 0.89 -5.95 11.49
C VAL A 11 0.25 -7.33 11.38
N ILE A 12 -0.63 -7.50 10.40
CA ILE A 12 -1.31 -8.77 10.17
C ILE A 12 -0.97 -9.31 8.77
N PRO A 13 -0.89 -10.63 8.61
CA PRO A 13 -0.75 -11.22 7.28
C PRO A 13 -2.12 -11.26 6.60
N VAL A 14 -2.18 -10.78 5.36
CA VAL A 14 -3.42 -10.78 4.58
C VAL A 14 -3.17 -11.45 3.25
N PRO A 15 -4.01 -12.41 2.83
CA PRO A 15 -3.86 -13.00 1.50
C PRO A 15 -3.91 -11.91 0.44
N VAL A 16 -2.95 -11.91 -0.48
CA VAL A 16 -2.87 -10.88 -1.51
C VAL A 16 -4.14 -10.86 -2.37
N SER A 17 -4.84 -11.99 -2.46
CA SER A 17 -6.12 -12.08 -3.19
C SER A 17 -7.24 -11.24 -2.56
N LYS A 18 -7.11 -10.87 -1.29
CA LYS A 18 -8.09 -10.02 -0.60
C LYS A 18 -7.74 -8.54 -0.66
N ILE A 19 -6.67 -8.17 -1.35
CA ILE A 19 -6.22 -6.78 -1.43
C ILE A 19 -6.63 -6.21 -2.78
N ARG A 20 -7.18 -5.00 -2.76
CA ARG A 20 -7.57 -4.27 -3.95
C ARG A 20 -6.80 -2.95 -3.99
N ALA A 21 -6.06 -2.73 -5.08
CA ALA A 21 -5.41 -1.45 -5.31
C ALA A 21 -6.46 -0.44 -5.76
N ASN A 22 -6.40 0.77 -5.21
CA ASN A 22 -7.38 1.80 -5.55
C ASN A 22 -6.81 2.77 -6.59
N ALA A 23 -7.70 3.59 -7.18
CA ALA A 23 -7.34 4.53 -8.23
C ALA A 23 -6.56 5.74 -7.71
N TYR A 24 -6.41 5.88 -6.41
CA TYR A 24 -5.75 7.04 -5.80
C TYR A 24 -4.25 6.88 -5.68
N ASN A 25 -3.74 5.71 -6.01
CA ASN A 25 -2.32 5.45 -5.84
C ASN A 25 -1.56 5.88 -7.09
N PRO A 26 -0.86 7.03 -7.06
CA PRO A 26 -0.23 7.59 -8.25
C PRO A 26 1.19 7.06 -8.50
N ASN A 27 1.71 6.22 -7.62
CA ASN A 27 3.09 5.74 -7.73
C ASN A 27 3.25 4.84 -8.95
N VAL A 28 4.18 5.22 -9.81
CA VAL A 28 4.59 4.39 -10.95
C VAL A 28 6.10 4.25 -10.89
N VAL A 29 6.57 3.00 -10.83
CA VAL A 29 7.99 2.69 -10.74
C VAL A 29 8.40 1.99 -12.02
N ALA A 30 9.53 2.40 -12.60
CA ALA A 30 10.06 1.80 -13.81
C ALA A 30 10.45 0.33 -13.56
N PRO A 31 10.38 -0.54 -14.58
CA PRO A 31 10.69 -1.95 -14.41
C PRO A 31 12.04 -2.25 -13.77
N PRO A 32 13.16 -1.53 -14.05
CA PRO A 32 14.42 -1.81 -13.36
C PRO A 32 14.33 -1.57 -11.85
N GLU A 33 13.58 -0.56 -11.42
CA GLU A 33 13.39 -0.27 -9.99
C GLU A 33 12.51 -1.30 -9.33
N MET A 34 11.52 -1.84 -10.05
CA MET A 34 10.71 -2.95 -9.55
C MET A 34 11.56 -4.20 -9.33
N LYS A 35 12.53 -4.45 -10.20
CA LYS A 35 13.44 -5.59 -10.04
C LYS A 35 14.33 -5.41 -8.81
N LEU A 36 14.81 -4.19 -8.56
CA LEU A 36 15.60 -3.91 -7.36
C LEU A 36 14.77 -4.07 -6.09
N LEU A 37 13.54 -3.65 -6.13
CA LEU A 37 12.62 -3.83 -5.00
C LEU A 37 12.36 -5.31 -4.74
N GLU A 38 12.11 -6.08 -5.80
CA GLU A 38 11.89 -7.52 -5.67
C GLU A 38 13.12 -8.20 -5.06
N LEU A 39 14.31 -7.84 -5.52
CA LEU A 39 15.55 -8.39 -4.97
C LEU A 39 15.72 -8.01 -3.50
N SER A 40 15.44 -6.77 -3.16
CA SER A 40 15.53 -6.30 -1.78
C SER A 40 14.60 -7.08 -0.86
N ILE A 41 13.37 -7.29 -1.29
CA ILE A 41 12.39 -8.06 -0.52
C ILE A 41 12.81 -9.53 -0.44
N TRP A 42 13.38 -10.06 -1.53
CA TRP A 42 13.88 -11.42 -1.50
C TRP A 42 15.00 -11.60 -0.48
N GLU A 43 15.94 -10.65 -0.45
CA GLU A 43 17.12 -10.75 0.42
C GLU A 43 16.78 -10.45 1.89
N ASP A 44 16.00 -9.43 2.15
CA ASP A 44 15.76 -8.91 3.50
C ASP A 44 14.37 -9.28 4.06
N GLY A 45 13.48 -9.76 3.21
CA GLY A 45 12.07 -9.93 3.56
C GLY A 45 11.32 -8.63 3.48
N TYR A 46 10.03 -8.68 3.78
CA TYR A 46 9.22 -7.47 3.89
C TYR A 46 9.58 -6.76 5.19
N THR A 47 10.17 -5.58 5.08
CA THR A 47 10.58 -4.79 6.24
C THR A 47 9.61 -3.65 6.56
N SER A 48 8.67 -3.36 5.65
CA SER A 48 7.65 -2.36 5.86
C SER A 48 6.30 -2.94 5.48
N PRO A 49 5.27 -2.79 6.33
CA PRO A 49 3.94 -3.27 5.98
C PRO A 49 3.28 -2.35 4.96
N CYS A 50 2.33 -2.88 4.22
CA CYS A 50 1.43 -2.07 3.41
C CYS A 50 0.34 -1.52 4.32
N VAL A 51 -0.24 -0.38 3.93
CA VAL A 51 -1.31 0.26 4.68
C VAL A 51 -2.61 0.07 3.90
N CYS A 52 -3.61 -0.45 4.56
CA CYS A 52 -4.90 -0.74 3.94
C CYS A 52 -6.06 -0.25 4.80
N TYR A 53 -7.18 0.03 4.14
CA TYR A 53 -8.48 0.19 4.76
C TYR A 53 -9.25 -1.11 4.61
N TYR A 54 -9.90 -1.59 5.68
CA TYR A 54 -10.68 -2.81 5.61
C TYR A 54 -12.14 -2.51 5.28
N ASP A 55 -12.62 -3.08 4.18
CA ASP A 55 -14.03 -3.02 3.78
C ASP A 55 -14.74 -4.25 4.34
N ARG A 56 -15.45 -4.07 5.44
CA ARG A 56 -16.14 -5.16 6.13
C ARG A 56 -17.25 -5.78 5.30
N GLU A 57 -17.90 -4.97 4.48
CA GLU A 57 -19.03 -5.42 3.68
C GLU A 57 -18.59 -6.46 2.64
N HIS A 58 -17.42 -6.25 2.05
CA HIS A 58 -16.92 -7.11 0.99
C HIS A 58 -15.76 -8.01 1.43
N ASP A 59 -15.31 -7.88 2.67
CA ASP A 59 -14.13 -8.61 3.20
C ASP A 59 -12.92 -8.42 2.29
N ILE A 60 -12.63 -7.16 1.97
CA ILE A 60 -11.54 -6.77 1.09
C ILE A 60 -10.73 -5.66 1.77
N TYR A 61 -9.43 -5.67 1.55
CA TYR A 61 -8.53 -4.64 2.05
C TYR A 61 -8.18 -3.70 0.89
N GLU A 62 -8.57 -2.44 1.01
CA GLU A 62 -8.22 -1.43 0.00
C GLU A 62 -6.86 -0.83 0.32
N LEU A 63 -5.98 -0.87 -0.66
CA LEU A 63 -4.60 -0.43 -0.50
C LEU A 63 -4.52 1.09 -0.45
N VAL A 64 -3.88 1.61 0.61
CA VAL A 64 -3.62 3.05 0.78
C VAL A 64 -2.17 3.37 0.43
N ASP A 65 -1.23 2.55 0.90
CA ASP A 65 0.21 2.74 0.67
C ASP A 65 0.87 1.38 0.54
N GLY A 66 1.91 1.31 -0.29
CA GLY A 66 2.66 0.09 -0.52
C GLY A 66 2.30 -0.62 -1.82
N TYR A 67 1.84 0.12 -2.83
CA TYR A 67 1.43 -0.44 -4.11
C TYR A 67 2.53 -1.32 -4.72
N HIS A 68 3.77 -0.87 -4.70
CA HIS A 68 4.87 -1.62 -5.31
C HIS A 68 5.20 -2.88 -4.53
N ARG A 69 5.13 -2.82 -3.19
CA ARG A 69 5.29 -4.00 -2.35
C ARG A 69 4.20 -5.04 -2.61
N TYR A 70 2.98 -4.56 -2.80
CA TYR A 70 1.84 -5.39 -3.19
C TYR A 70 2.07 -6.02 -4.57
N MET A 71 2.54 -5.23 -5.55
CA MET A 71 2.81 -5.73 -6.89
C MET A 71 3.92 -6.78 -6.90
N VAL A 72 4.94 -6.63 -6.07
CA VAL A 72 5.98 -7.66 -5.93
C VAL A 72 5.37 -8.98 -5.50
N MET A 73 4.49 -8.97 -4.51
CA MET A 73 3.82 -10.20 -4.07
C MET A 73 3.01 -10.84 -5.19
N LYS A 74 2.35 -10.02 -6.02
CA LYS A 74 1.53 -10.53 -7.12
C LYS A 74 2.34 -11.05 -8.29
N THR A 75 3.53 -10.50 -8.54
CA THR A 75 4.27 -10.77 -9.77
C THR A 75 5.54 -11.61 -9.57
N SER A 76 6.03 -11.73 -8.35
CA SER A 76 7.23 -12.52 -8.06
C SER A 76 6.84 -13.89 -7.52
N ASP A 77 7.00 -14.91 -8.36
CA ASP A 77 6.64 -16.28 -7.96
C ASP A 77 7.42 -16.74 -6.74
N ARG A 78 8.71 -16.46 -6.68
CA ARG A 78 9.55 -16.91 -5.56
C ARG A 78 9.19 -16.25 -4.24
N ILE A 79 8.81 -14.97 -4.28
CA ILE A 79 8.37 -14.26 -3.06
C ILE A 79 6.99 -14.74 -2.66
N TYR A 80 6.08 -14.87 -3.61
CA TYR A 80 4.74 -15.39 -3.33
C TYR A 80 4.82 -16.77 -2.65
N GLU A 81 5.65 -17.64 -3.18
CA GLU A 81 5.81 -18.99 -2.63
C GLU A 81 6.40 -18.97 -1.23
N ARG A 82 7.46 -18.18 -1.02
CA ARG A 82 8.10 -18.09 0.29
C ARG A 82 7.16 -17.51 1.36
N GLU A 83 6.40 -16.48 1.00
CA GLU A 83 5.50 -15.78 1.92
C GLU A 83 4.10 -16.40 1.95
N GLU A 84 3.87 -17.44 1.17
CA GLU A 84 2.57 -18.13 1.07
C GLU A 84 1.45 -17.18 0.63
N GLY A 85 1.77 -16.19 -0.19
CA GLY A 85 0.83 -15.20 -0.69
C GLY A 85 0.35 -14.22 0.36
N MET A 86 0.96 -14.18 1.53
CA MET A 86 0.55 -13.31 2.63
C MET A 86 1.34 -12.02 2.62
N LEU A 87 0.63 -10.90 2.46
CA LEU A 87 1.22 -9.58 2.49
C LEU A 87 1.11 -8.99 3.90
N PRO A 88 2.20 -8.43 4.46
CA PRO A 88 2.10 -7.78 5.76
C PRO A 88 1.34 -6.46 5.63
N VAL A 89 0.30 -6.29 6.43
CA VAL A 89 -0.64 -5.17 6.32
C VAL A 89 -0.91 -4.56 7.69
N VAL A 90 -0.98 -3.24 7.73
CA VAL A 90 -1.59 -2.52 8.85
C VAL A 90 -2.90 -1.92 8.37
N VAL A 91 -3.90 -1.88 9.24
CA VAL A 91 -5.25 -1.46 8.88
C VAL A 91 -5.55 -0.11 9.51
N ILE A 92 -6.07 0.81 8.70
CA ILE A 92 -6.58 2.10 9.19
C ILE A 92 -8.10 2.13 8.96
N ASP A 93 -8.81 2.85 9.80
CA ASP A 93 -10.26 2.95 9.73
C ASP A 93 -10.64 4.39 9.42
N LYS A 94 -10.96 4.65 8.14
CA LYS A 94 -11.29 6.00 7.67
C LYS A 94 -12.33 5.93 6.57
N ASP A 95 -13.11 7.00 6.43
CA ASP A 95 -14.04 7.14 5.31
C ASP A 95 -13.29 7.42 4.00
N LEU A 96 -14.03 7.49 2.89
CA LEU A 96 -13.43 7.62 1.56
C LEU A 96 -12.57 8.87 1.41
N SER A 97 -13.08 10.03 1.84
CA SER A 97 -12.32 11.29 1.72
C SER A 97 -11.03 11.24 2.53
N ASN A 98 -11.11 10.71 3.75
CA ASN A 98 -9.94 10.55 4.60
C ASN A 98 -8.96 9.52 4.03
N ARG A 99 -9.45 8.47 3.36
CA ARG A 99 -8.59 7.50 2.70
C ARG A 99 -7.80 8.12 1.54
N MET A 100 -8.46 8.97 0.73
CA MET A 100 -7.78 9.71 -0.33
C MET A 100 -6.69 10.60 0.23
N ALA A 101 -7.01 11.37 1.25
CA ALA A 101 -6.05 12.26 1.90
C ALA A 101 -4.88 11.48 2.49
N SER A 102 -5.16 10.35 3.09
CA SER A 102 -4.14 9.47 3.67
C SER A 102 -3.19 8.95 2.59
N THR A 103 -3.74 8.50 1.45
CA THR A 103 -2.95 8.03 0.33
C THR A 103 -2.03 9.13 -0.21
N ILE A 104 -2.56 10.34 -0.37
CA ILE A 104 -1.79 11.47 -0.85
C ILE A 104 -0.65 11.81 0.12
N ARG A 105 -0.94 11.86 1.42
CA ARG A 105 0.09 12.16 2.43
C ARG A 105 1.20 11.12 2.44
N HIS A 106 0.84 9.83 2.40
CA HIS A 106 1.83 8.75 2.38
C HIS A 106 2.72 8.84 1.15
N ASN A 107 2.14 9.09 0.00
CA ASN A 107 2.89 9.17 -1.25
C ASN A 107 3.77 10.41 -1.32
N ARG A 108 3.30 11.55 -0.81
CA ARG A 108 4.10 12.78 -0.74
C ARG A 108 5.33 12.61 0.15
N ALA A 109 5.15 11.92 1.27
CA ALA A 109 6.25 11.69 2.20
C ALA A 109 7.40 10.91 1.55
N ARG A 110 7.11 10.09 0.53
CA ARG A 110 8.13 9.34 -0.19
C ARG A 110 8.87 10.17 -1.24
N GLY A 111 8.27 11.29 -1.69
CA GLY A 111 8.95 12.23 -2.57
C GLY A 111 9.28 11.73 -3.97
N THR A 112 8.56 10.75 -4.48
CA THR A 112 8.86 10.11 -5.77
C THR A 112 7.87 10.45 -6.88
N HIS A 113 7.00 11.43 -6.68
CA HIS A 113 5.97 11.79 -7.65
C HIS A 113 6.36 13.01 -8.46
N SER A 114 5.84 13.10 -9.70
CA SER A 114 5.95 14.33 -10.46
C SER A 114 5.05 15.39 -9.83
N ILE A 115 5.47 16.66 -9.97
CA ILE A 115 4.69 17.78 -9.46
C ILE A 115 3.32 17.83 -10.12
N GLU A 116 3.28 17.60 -11.43
CA GLU A 116 2.02 17.60 -12.18
C GLU A 116 1.02 16.56 -11.66
N LEU A 117 1.49 15.34 -11.43
CA LEU A 117 0.63 14.27 -10.92
C LEU A 117 0.09 14.62 -9.53
N MET A 118 0.93 15.15 -8.67
CA MET A 118 0.52 15.55 -7.32
C MET A 118 -0.53 16.67 -7.38
N THR A 119 -0.36 17.63 -8.28
CA THR A 119 -1.31 18.72 -8.46
C THR A 119 -2.69 18.18 -8.85
N ASN A 120 -2.75 17.24 -9.76
CA ASN A 120 -4.01 16.63 -10.18
C ASN A 120 -4.71 15.91 -9.02
N ILE A 121 -3.97 15.18 -8.22
CA ILE A 121 -4.53 14.47 -7.07
C ILE A 121 -5.10 15.45 -6.05
N VAL A 122 -4.39 16.52 -5.77
CA VAL A 122 -4.85 17.56 -4.84
C VAL A 122 -6.12 18.22 -5.35
N ALA A 123 -6.21 18.49 -6.66
CA ALA A 123 -7.41 19.06 -7.26
C ALA A 123 -8.61 18.13 -7.11
N GLU A 124 -8.43 16.84 -7.35
CA GLU A 124 -9.49 15.84 -7.14
C GLU A 124 -9.95 15.79 -5.68
N LEU A 125 -9.01 15.81 -4.75
CA LEU A 125 -9.34 15.80 -3.33
C LEU A 125 -10.16 17.01 -2.92
N LYS A 126 -9.82 18.20 -3.44
CA LYS A 126 -10.59 19.43 -3.16
C LYS A 126 -12.00 19.35 -3.69
N GLN A 127 -12.20 18.74 -4.86
CA GLN A 127 -13.54 18.54 -5.43
C GLN A 127 -14.35 17.52 -4.64
N ALA A 128 -13.71 16.51 -4.10
CA ALA A 128 -14.37 15.46 -3.33
C ALA A 128 -14.72 15.93 -1.90
N GLY A 129 -13.94 16.85 -1.38
CA GLY A 129 -14.06 17.28 -0.01
C GLY A 129 -14.80 18.55 0.20
#